data_c18f3e6f53fbf2c52caf0fc679e6368a
#
_entry.id   c18f3e6f53fbf2c52caf0fc679e6368a
#
_cell.length_a   1.000
_cell.length_b   1.000
_cell.length_c   1.000
_cell.angle_alpha   90.00
_cell.angle_beta   90.00
_cell.angle_gamma   90.00
#
_symmetry.space_group_name_H-M   'P 1'
#
loop_
_entity.id
_entity.type
_entity.pdbx_description
1 polymer ?
#
loop_
_entity_poly.entity_id
_entity_poly.type
_entity_poly.pdbx_seq_one_letter_code
_entity_poly.pdbx_strand_id
1 'polypeptide(L)'
;NTGLRLRKKDKSVGVHRTLHRFPIFLQKFSASRNVPLYLMSNIQNMSLEDIMGERFGRYSKYIIQERALPDIRDGLKPVQRRILYSMNKDGNTFDKSYRKSAKSVGNIMGNFHPHGDSSIYDAMVRMSQDWKNREILVEMHGNNGSMDGDPPAAMRYTEARLSEIAGYLLQDIEKDTVPFAWNFDDTEKEPTVLPAAFPNLLVNGATGISAGYATDIPPHNLAEVIDAVVYMIDHPKAKVDKLMEFLPGPDFPTGAIVQGRDEIKKAYETGKGRVVVRSRT
;
A
#
# COMPACT_ATOMS: atom_id res chain seq x y z
N ASN A 1 -6.09 -53.88 18.07
CA ASN A 1 -4.74 -54.06 18.63
C ASN A 1 -3.74 -54.35 17.51
N THR A 2 -3.19 -53.34 16.90
CA THR A 2 -1.85 -53.41 16.30
C THR A 2 -1.35 -51.97 16.17
N GLY A 3 -0.46 -51.65 17.09
CA GLY A 3 0.20 -50.34 17.11
C GLY A 3 1.20 -50.21 15.97
N LEU A 4 1.01 -49.25 15.11
CA LEU A 4 2.04 -48.81 14.17
C LEU A 4 2.89 -47.70 14.84
N ARG A 5 4.10 -48.07 15.25
CA ARG A 5 5.16 -47.15 15.59
C ARG A 5 5.73 -46.55 14.31
N LEU A 6 5.40 -45.29 14.02
CA LEU A 6 6.07 -44.54 12.98
C LEU A 6 7.48 -44.13 13.48
N ARG A 7 8.52 -44.70 12.87
CA ARG A 7 9.90 -44.24 12.99
C ARG A 7 10.02 -42.89 12.31
N LYS A 8 10.36 -41.83 13.06
CA LYS A 8 10.83 -40.56 12.50
C LYS A 8 12.09 -40.82 11.68
N LYS A 9 12.00 -40.66 10.37
CA LYS A 9 13.16 -40.56 9.49
C LYS A 9 13.58 -39.08 9.47
N ASP A 10 14.74 -38.81 10.00
CA ASP A 10 15.42 -37.51 9.83
C ASP A 10 15.69 -37.30 8.33
N LYS A 11 14.96 -36.37 7.71
CA LYS A 11 15.28 -35.87 6.37
C LYS A 11 15.96 -34.53 6.51
N SER A 12 17.28 -34.53 6.63
CA SER A 12 18.09 -33.33 6.43
C SER A 12 18.15 -33.03 4.93
N VAL A 13 17.61 -31.89 4.53
CA VAL A 13 17.72 -31.39 3.15
C VAL A 13 18.84 -30.36 3.13
N GLY A 14 19.96 -30.73 2.46
CA GLY A 14 21.07 -29.81 2.21
C GLY A 14 20.65 -28.79 1.14
N VAL A 15 20.58 -27.52 1.50
CA VAL A 15 20.33 -26.43 0.54
C VAL A 15 21.66 -25.87 0.03
N HIS A 16 22.01 -26.18 -1.20
CA HIS A 16 23.13 -25.54 -1.90
C HIS A 16 22.76 -24.09 -2.26
N ARG A 17 23.42 -23.13 -1.67
CA ARG A 17 23.38 -21.72 -2.11
C ARG A 17 24.29 -21.53 -3.33
N THR A 18 23.71 -21.49 -4.53
CA THR A 18 24.42 -21.02 -5.73
C THR A 18 24.28 -19.50 -5.81
N LEU A 19 25.34 -18.81 -5.50
CA LEU A 19 25.46 -17.36 -5.75
C LEU A 19 25.69 -17.15 -7.26
N HIS A 20 24.71 -16.61 -7.97
CA HIS A 20 24.93 -16.09 -9.32
C HIS A 20 25.84 -14.86 -9.25
N ARG A 21 27.05 -15.03 -9.75
CA ARG A 21 28.04 -13.94 -9.93
C ARG A 21 27.67 -13.13 -11.17
N PHE A 22 27.53 -11.82 -11.00
CA PHE A 22 27.72 -10.87 -12.09
C PHE A 22 29.21 -10.76 -12.43
N PRO A 23 29.57 -10.57 -13.72
CA PRO A 23 30.99 -10.51 -14.12
C PRO A 23 31.59 -9.14 -13.75
N ILE A 24 32.49 -9.14 -12.79
CA ILE A 24 33.37 -8.01 -12.52
C ILE A 24 34.59 -8.13 -13.46
N PHE A 25 34.87 -7.06 -14.17
CA PHE A 25 36.05 -6.85 -15.01
C PHE A 25 37.32 -7.22 -14.27
N LEU A 26 38.08 -8.19 -14.85
CA LEU A 26 39.40 -8.56 -14.41
C LEU A 26 40.43 -7.53 -14.88
N GLN A 27 40.87 -6.66 -14.00
CA GLN A 27 42.12 -5.95 -14.17
C GLN A 27 43.28 -6.82 -13.63
N LYS A 28 44.24 -7.12 -14.50
CA LYS A 28 45.43 -7.89 -14.20
C LYS A 28 46.25 -7.21 -13.11
N PHE A 29 46.43 -7.86 -11.97
CA PHE A 29 47.59 -7.65 -11.09
C PHE A 29 48.42 -8.92 -11.02
N SER A 30 49.68 -8.77 -11.45
CA SER A 30 50.73 -9.74 -11.39
C SER A 30 51.31 -9.83 -9.97
N ALA A 31 51.73 -11.03 -9.62
CA ALA A 31 52.71 -11.43 -8.65
C ALA A 31 52.29 -11.82 -7.22
N SER A 32 52.43 -13.13 -7.05
CA SER A 32 52.97 -13.85 -5.88
C SER A 32 52.50 -13.52 -4.48
N ARG A 33 51.67 -14.42 -3.98
CA ARG A 33 51.85 -15.14 -2.71
C ARG A 33 50.69 -16.11 -2.56
N ASN A 34 51.02 -17.37 -2.29
CA ASN A 34 50.07 -18.43 -1.97
C ASN A 34 49.19 -17.99 -0.77
N VAL A 35 47.99 -17.49 -1.03
CA VAL A 35 46.94 -17.39 -0.05
C VAL A 35 46.06 -18.62 -0.26
N PRO A 36 45.99 -19.57 0.67
CA PRO A 36 45.06 -20.69 0.54
C PRO A 36 43.66 -20.13 0.58
N LEU A 37 42.97 -20.25 -0.54
CA LEU A 37 41.55 -19.94 -0.66
C LEU A 37 40.78 -21.02 0.10
N TYR A 38 40.71 -20.90 1.42
CA TYR A 38 39.69 -21.59 2.19
C TYR A 38 38.34 -20.91 1.92
N LEU A 39 37.76 -21.24 0.79
CA LEU A 39 36.30 -21.15 0.62
C LEU A 39 35.68 -22.21 1.53
N MET A 40 35.62 -21.91 2.82
CA MET A 40 34.73 -22.64 3.73
C MET A 40 33.33 -22.32 3.27
N SER A 41 32.77 -23.18 2.45
CA SER A 41 31.32 -23.27 2.29
C SER A 41 30.76 -23.68 3.66
N ASN A 42 30.31 -22.70 4.46
CA ASN A 42 29.55 -22.97 5.69
C ASN A 42 28.25 -23.63 5.28
N ILE A 43 28.25 -24.94 5.13
CA ILE A 43 27.02 -25.73 4.98
C ILE A 43 26.39 -25.78 6.37
N GLN A 44 25.34 -24.96 6.54
CA GLN A 44 24.50 -25.01 7.75
C GLN A 44 23.37 -26.01 7.52
N ASN A 45 23.31 -27.06 8.31
CA ASN A 45 22.17 -27.96 8.36
C ASN A 45 21.10 -27.32 9.22
N MET A 46 19.98 -26.95 8.60
CA MET A 46 18.80 -26.41 9.28
C MET A 46 17.61 -27.34 9.05
N SER A 47 16.73 -27.47 10.05
CA SER A 47 15.49 -28.21 9.85
C SER A 47 14.58 -27.48 8.83
N LEU A 48 13.77 -28.23 8.10
CA LEU A 48 12.80 -27.64 7.17
C LEU A 48 11.81 -26.74 7.91
N GLU A 49 11.42 -27.13 9.13
CA GLU A 49 10.51 -26.38 9.98
C GLU A 49 11.09 -25.00 10.35
N ASP A 50 12.38 -24.94 10.74
CA ASP A 50 13.04 -23.69 11.06
C ASP A 50 13.16 -22.75 9.85
N ILE A 51 13.54 -23.30 8.69
CA ILE A 51 13.63 -22.55 7.44
C ILE A 51 12.25 -21.99 7.04
N MET A 52 11.22 -22.83 7.08
CA MET A 52 9.85 -22.42 6.76
C MET A 52 9.34 -21.35 7.73
N GLY A 53 9.55 -21.53 9.02
CA GLY A 53 9.15 -20.57 10.05
C GLY A 53 9.82 -19.20 9.88
N GLU A 54 11.14 -19.19 9.68
CA GLU A 54 11.90 -17.95 9.45
C GLU A 54 11.44 -17.24 8.17
N ARG A 55 11.30 -17.96 7.05
CA ARG A 55 10.87 -17.38 5.77
C ARG A 55 9.46 -16.87 5.81
N PHE A 56 8.54 -17.65 6.42
CA PHE A 56 7.16 -17.23 6.61
C PHE A 56 7.06 -16.00 7.50
N GLY A 57 7.81 -15.92 8.59
CA GLY A 57 7.85 -14.76 9.47
C GLY A 57 8.33 -13.50 8.75
N ARG A 58 9.41 -13.59 7.96
CA ARG A 58 9.92 -12.47 7.15
C ARG A 58 8.91 -12.03 6.09
N TYR A 59 8.31 -12.98 5.38
CA TYR A 59 7.31 -12.68 4.37
C TYR A 59 6.05 -12.05 4.99
N SER A 60 5.57 -12.57 6.10
CA SER A 60 4.42 -12.01 6.83
C SER A 60 4.67 -10.57 7.26
N LYS A 61 5.85 -10.28 7.82
CA LYS A 61 6.26 -8.92 8.18
C LYS A 61 6.25 -8.00 6.98
N TYR A 62 6.82 -8.44 5.85
CA TYR A 62 6.83 -7.67 4.61
C TYR A 62 5.42 -7.35 4.11
N ILE A 63 4.50 -8.35 4.07
CA ILE A 63 3.12 -8.13 3.63
C ILE A 63 2.37 -7.15 4.54
N ILE A 64 2.60 -7.19 5.85
CA ILE A 64 1.98 -6.27 6.81
C ILE A 64 2.46 -4.85 6.56
N GLN A 65 3.77 -4.62 6.50
CA GLN A 65 4.37 -3.30 6.48
C GLN A 65 4.41 -2.67 5.09
N GLU A 66 4.67 -3.48 4.04
CA GLU A 66 5.04 -2.96 2.72
C GLU A 66 3.98 -3.24 1.63
N ARG A 67 2.82 -3.80 1.98
CA ARG A 67 1.85 -4.16 0.95
C ARG A 67 0.38 -3.93 1.32
N ALA A 68 -0.09 -4.54 2.40
CA ALA A 68 -1.52 -4.76 2.59
C ALA A 68 -2.21 -3.66 3.39
N LEU A 69 -1.54 -3.08 4.38
CA LEU A 69 -2.13 -2.13 5.31
C LEU A 69 -1.77 -0.70 4.96
N PRO A 70 -2.70 0.25 5.13
CA PRO A 70 -2.42 1.68 4.98
C PRO A 70 -1.65 2.22 6.18
N ASP A 71 -0.90 3.30 5.98
CA ASP A 71 -0.40 4.13 7.08
C ASP A 71 -1.55 4.98 7.64
N ILE A 72 -1.66 5.06 8.96
CA ILE A 72 -2.73 5.80 9.61
C ILE A 72 -2.68 7.31 9.34
N ARG A 73 -1.50 7.84 9.05
CA ARG A 73 -1.25 9.29 8.87
C ARG A 73 -1.76 9.80 7.52
N ASP A 74 -1.52 9.05 6.42
CA ASP A 74 -1.91 9.46 5.07
C ASP A 74 -2.97 8.54 4.41
N GLY A 75 -3.32 7.44 5.07
CA GLY A 75 -4.34 6.51 4.59
C GLY A 75 -3.92 5.71 3.36
N LEU A 76 -2.63 5.67 3.03
CA LEU A 76 -2.13 5.10 1.79
C LEU A 76 -1.35 3.80 2.04
N LYS A 77 -1.51 2.86 1.12
CA LYS A 77 -0.59 1.72 0.99
C LYS A 77 0.69 2.18 0.28
N PRO A 78 1.83 1.49 0.48
CA PRO A 78 3.08 1.90 -0.15
C PRO A 78 3.00 2.11 -1.67
N VAL A 79 2.32 1.21 -2.41
CA VAL A 79 2.15 1.37 -3.86
C VAL A 79 1.36 2.65 -4.22
N GLN A 80 0.31 2.97 -3.47
CA GLN A 80 -0.49 4.17 -3.70
C GLN A 80 0.32 5.44 -3.46
N ARG A 81 1.08 5.48 -2.36
CA ARG A 81 1.97 6.60 -2.02
C ARG A 81 3.02 6.82 -3.10
N ARG A 82 3.65 5.76 -3.59
CA ARG A 82 4.63 5.80 -4.66
C ARG A 82 4.05 6.28 -5.98
N ILE A 83 2.81 5.91 -6.30
CA ILE A 83 2.09 6.41 -7.48
C ILE A 83 1.90 7.92 -7.37
N LEU A 84 1.33 8.42 -6.28
CA LEU A 84 1.07 9.85 -6.10
C LEU A 84 2.37 10.66 -6.09
N TYR A 85 3.38 10.20 -5.36
CA TYR A 85 4.67 10.87 -5.30
C TYR A 85 5.38 10.93 -6.65
N SER A 86 5.47 9.80 -7.37
CA SER A 86 6.11 9.74 -8.69
C SER A 86 5.40 10.63 -9.70
N MET A 87 4.07 10.60 -9.74
CA MET A 87 3.29 11.46 -10.65
C MET A 87 3.50 12.95 -10.33
N ASN A 88 3.54 13.32 -9.06
CA ASN A 88 3.83 14.70 -8.63
C ASN A 88 5.25 15.14 -9.02
N LYS A 89 6.25 14.30 -8.74
CA LYS A 89 7.66 14.54 -9.11
C LYS A 89 7.84 14.73 -10.61
N ASP A 90 7.10 13.97 -11.40
CA ASP A 90 7.08 14.10 -12.87
C ASP A 90 6.30 15.34 -13.36
N GLY A 91 5.68 16.11 -12.48
CA GLY A 91 4.80 17.22 -12.84
C GLY A 91 3.55 16.78 -13.59
N ASN A 92 3.02 15.60 -13.31
CA ASN A 92 1.78 15.08 -13.88
C ASN A 92 0.59 15.42 -12.98
N THR A 93 0.38 16.70 -12.73
CA THR A 93 -0.60 17.28 -11.82
C THR A 93 -1.90 17.67 -12.53
N PHE A 94 -2.94 17.97 -11.77
CA PHE A 94 -4.29 18.27 -12.26
C PHE A 94 -4.35 19.46 -13.24
N ASP A 95 -3.42 20.41 -13.13
CA ASP A 95 -3.31 21.61 -13.96
C ASP A 95 -2.59 21.34 -15.30
N LYS A 96 -2.08 20.14 -15.52
CA LYS A 96 -1.36 19.72 -16.72
C LYS A 96 -2.19 18.79 -17.61
N SER A 97 -1.75 18.60 -18.83
CA SER A 97 -2.36 17.63 -19.74
C SER A 97 -2.18 16.20 -19.24
N TYR A 98 -3.16 15.37 -19.56
CA TYR A 98 -3.08 13.93 -19.30
C TYR A 98 -1.88 13.29 -19.98
N ARG A 99 -1.28 12.30 -19.36
CA ARG A 99 -0.15 11.53 -19.90
C ARG A 99 -0.52 10.05 -20.01
N LYS A 100 0.06 9.35 -20.97
CA LYS A 100 -0.13 7.91 -21.11
C LYS A 100 0.17 7.18 -19.79
N SER A 101 -0.78 6.38 -19.32
CA SER A 101 -0.65 5.63 -18.06
C SER A 101 0.60 4.75 -18.05
N ALA A 102 0.95 4.17 -19.21
CA ALA A 102 2.17 3.36 -19.35
C ALA A 102 3.45 4.13 -19.00
N LYS A 103 3.51 5.46 -19.26
CA LYS A 103 4.68 6.27 -18.88
C LYS A 103 4.80 6.40 -17.37
N SER A 104 3.70 6.74 -16.69
CA SER A 104 3.68 6.84 -15.23
C SER A 104 4.00 5.50 -14.58
N VAL A 105 3.38 4.40 -15.04
CA VAL A 105 3.65 3.05 -14.53
C VAL A 105 5.13 2.68 -14.70
N GLY A 106 5.72 2.98 -15.86
CA GLY A 106 7.15 2.72 -16.12
C GLY A 106 8.07 3.47 -15.16
N ASN A 107 7.81 4.76 -14.91
CA ASN A 107 8.59 5.57 -13.98
C ASN A 107 8.45 5.08 -12.53
N ILE A 108 7.23 4.72 -12.11
CA ILE A 108 6.97 4.20 -10.76
C ILE A 108 7.70 2.86 -10.56
N MET A 109 7.61 1.96 -11.53
CA MET A 109 8.26 0.66 -11.47
C MET A 109 9.79 0.77 -11.47
N GLY A 110 10.33 1.65 -12.30
CA GLY A 110 11.77 1.83 -12.44
C GLY A 110 12.42 2.49 -11.23
N ASN A 111 11.76 3.46 -10.62
CA ASN A 111 12.39 4.30 -9.60
C ASN A 111 11.95 3.96 -8.17
N PHE A 112 10.74 3.46 -7.95
CA PHE A 112 10.20 3.36 -6.58
C PHE A 112 9.58 2.02 -6.22
N HIS A 113 8.96 1.32 -7.17
CA HIS A 113 8.17 0.13 -6.83
C HIS A 113 8.60 -1.10 -7.66
N PRO A 114 9.55 -1.92 -7.16
CA PRO A 114 10.15 -3.03 -7.91
C PRO A 114 9.22 -4.27 -7.98
N HIS A 115 8.03 -4.08 -8.54
CA HIS A 115 7.01 -5.11 -8.72
C HIS A 115 6.42 -5.04 -10.14
N GLY A 116 5.59 -6.01 -10.49
CA GLY A 116 4.97 -6.09 -11.82
C GLY A 116 4.15 -4.84 -12.17
N ASP A 117 4.26 -4.41 -13.41
CA ASP A 117 3.57 -3.26 -13.97
C ASP A 117 2.04 -3.33 -13.85
N SER A 118 1.48 -4.53 -13.98
CA SER A 118 0.05 -4.77 -13.82
C SER A 118 -0.43 -4.39 -12.41
N SER A 119 0.33 -4.72 -11.36
CA SER A 119 -0.05 -4.39 -9.99
C SER A 119 -0.06 -2.88 -9.72
N ILE A 120 0.88 -2.15 -10.33
CA ILE A 120 0.96 -0.69 -10.26
C ILE A 120 -0.21 -0.06 -11.03
N TYR A 121 -0.46 -0.55 -12.25
CA TYR A 121 -1.55 -0.06 -13.07
C TYR A 121 -2.92 -0.30 -12.43
N ASP A 122 -3.16 -1.50 -11.90
CA ASP A 122 -4.41 -1.82 -11.19
C ASP A 122 -4.64 -0.92 -9.97
N ALA A 123 -3.58 -0.60 -9.23
CA ALA A 123 -3.68 0.34 -8.12
C ALA A 123 -4.00 1.76 -8.61
N MET A 124 -3.38 2.23 -9.70
CA MET A 124 -3.66 3.53 -10.33
C MET A 124 -5.11 3.61 -10.82
N VAL A 125 -5.58 2.57 -11.52
CA VAL A 125 -6.96 2.47 -11.98
C VAL A 125 -7.94 2.53 -10.80
N ARG A 126 -7.70 1.77 -9.73
CA ARG A 126 -8.57 1.80 -8.55
C ARG A 126 -8.68 3.19 -7.92
N MET A 127 -7.60 3.96 -7.89
CA MET A 127 -7.61 5.34 -7.39
C MET A 127 -8.37 6.32 -8.31
N SER A 128 -8.70 5.93 -9.55
CA SER A 128 -9.48 6.74 -10.48
C SER A 128 -10.96 6.36 -10.55
N GLN A 129 -11.37 5.29 -9.87
CA GLN A 129 -12.75 4.78 -9.92
C GLN A 129 -13.61 5.49 -8.87
N ASP A 130 -14.54 6.33 -9.31
CA ASP A 130 -15.44 7.12 -8.46
C ASP A 130 -16.49 6.28 -7.72
N TRP A 131 -16.76 5.06 -8.19
CA TRP A 131 -17.60 4.08 -7.47
C TRP A 131 -16.87 3.30 -6.38
N LYS A 132 -15.53 3.43 -6.26
CA LYS A 132 -14.70 2.79 -5.23
C LYS A 132 -14.09 3.77 -4.24
N ASN A 133 -13.88 5.01 -4.66
CA ASN A 133 -13.28 6.04 -3.82
C ASN A 133 -14.29 7.17 -3.62
N ARG A 134 -14.39 7.65 -2.40
CA ARG A 134 -15.21 8.81 -2.09
C ARG A 134 -14.66 10.08 -2.73
N GLU A 135 -13.32 10.18 -2.72
CA GLU A 135 -12.57 11.20 -3.43
C GLU A 135 -11.50 10.52 -4.29
N ILE A 136 -11.58 10.66 -5.61
CA ILE A 136 -10.60 10.07 -6.52
C ILE A 136 -9.26 10.80 -6.42
N LEU A 137 -8.17 10.06 -6.36
CA LEU A 137 -6.81 10.62 -6.28
C LEU A 137 -6.10 10.69 -7.63
N VAL A 138 -6.60 9.97 -8.62
CA VAL A 138 -6.10 9.96 -9.99
C VAL A 138 -7.27 10.22 -10.92
N GLU A 139 -7.11 11.16 -11.86
CA GLU A 139 -8.03 11.33 -12.98
C GLU A 139 -7.54 10.49 -14.16
N MET A 140 -8.45 9.82 -14.84
CA MET A 140 -8.11 8.96 -15.97
C MET A 140 -9.04 9.19 -17.16
N HIS A 141 -8.42 9.27 -18.34
CA HIS A 141 -9.13 9.22 -19.61
C HIS A 141 -9.04 7.84 -20.24
N GLY A 142 -10.13 7.40 -20.84
CA GLY A 142 -10.28 6.08 -21.44
C GLY A 142 -11.07 5.15 -20.55
N ASN A 143 -11.10 3.86 -20.92
CA ASN A 143 -11.82 2.85 -20.16
C ASN A 143 -11.03 2.46 -18.90
N ASN A 144 -11.50 2.88 -17.73
CA ASN A 144 -10.95 2.52 -16.41
C ASN A 144 -11.78 1.43 -15.70
N GLY A 145 -12.57 0.65 -16.44
CA GLY A 145 -13.45 -0.37 -15.90
C GLY A 145 -14.88 0.13 -15.67
N SER A 146 -15.72 -0.74 -15.14
CA SER A 146 -17.10 -0.41 -14.77
C SER A 146 -17.47 -0.95 -13.39
N MET A 147 -18.61 -0.48 -12.87
CA MET A 147 -19.22 -0.99 -11.65
C MET A 147 -19.69 -2.45 -11.80
N ASP A 148 -20.04 -2.86 -13.03
CA ASP A 148 -20.49 -4.20 -13.35
C ASP A 148 -19.33 -5.23 -13.46
N GLY A 149 -18.09 -4.77 -13.25
CA GLY A 149 -16.92 -5.64 -13.20
C GLY A 149 -16.14 -5.74 -14.50
N ASP A 150 -16.43 -4.92 -15.50
CA ASP A 150 -15.60 -4.87 -16.70
C ASP A 150 -14.18 -4.45 -16.39
N PRO A 151 -13.17 -5.10 -16.99
CA PRO A 151 -11.79 -4.74 -16.76
C PRO A 151 -11.44 -3.40 -17.44
N PRO A 152 -10.46 -2.67 -16.91
CA PRO A 152 -9.94 -1.49 -17.58
C PRO A 152 -9.22 -1.86 -18.88
N ALA A 153 -9.14 -0.89 -19.79
CA ALA A 153 -8.29 -1.03 -20.98
C ALA A 153 -6.80 -1.11 -20.56
N ALA A 154 -5.97 -1.71 -21.40
CA ALA A 154 -4.53 -1.77 -21.13
C ALA A 154 -3.93 -0.36 -21.03
N MET A 155 -2.88 -0.18 -20.20
CA MET A 155 -2.26 1.11 -19.87
C MET A 155 -1.73 1.90 -21.05
N ARG A 156 -1.51 1.27 -22.21
CA ARG A 156 -1.12 1.95 -23.46
C ARG A 156 -2.26 2.75 -24.09
N TYR A 157 -3.51 2.46 -23.73
CA TYR A 157 -4.69 3.14 -24.28
C TYR A 157 -5.25 4.21 -23.35
N THR A 158 -4.97 4.14 -22.05
CA THR A 158 -5.46 5.10 -21.06
C THR A 158 -4.44 6.21 -20.83
N GLU A 159 -4.94 7.33 -20.32
CA GLU A 159 -4.14 8.48 -19.90
C GLU A 159 -4.55 8.87 -18.49
N ALA A 160 -3.59 9.33 -17.69
CA ALA A 160 -3.82 9.66 -16.29
C ALA A 160 -3.08 10.94 -15.89
N ARG A 161 -3.58 11.60 -14.83
CA ARG A 161 -2.93 12.67 -14.08
C ARG A 161 -3.42 12.64 -12.64
N LEU A 162 -2.75 13.35 -11.74
CA LEU A 162 -3.25 13.55 -10.39
C LEU A 162 -4.55 14.38 -10.41
N SER A 163 -5.48 14.06 -9.53
CA SER A 163 -6.63 14.90 -9.25
C SER A 163 -6.22 16.12 -8.40
N GLU A 164 -7.08 17.15 -8.36
CA GLU A 164 -6.84 18.34 -7.54
C GLU A 164 -6.71 17.98 -6.06
N ILE A 165 -7.58 17.11 -5.54
CA ILE A 165 -7.57 16.71 -4.13
C ILE A 165 -6.30 15.92 -3.76
N ALA A 166 -5.69 15.18 -4.68
CA ALA A 166 -4.41 14.52 -4.45
C ALA A 166 -3.28 15.54 -4.17
N GLY A 167 -3.40 16.75 -4.71
CA GLY A 167 -2.48 17.84 -4.43
C GLY A 167 -2.42 18.19 -2.94
N TYR A 168 -3.54 18.14 -2.23
CA TYR A 168 -3.59 18.39 -0.78
C TYR A 168 -2.90 17.30 0.05
N LEU A 169 -2.82 16.06 -0.44
CA LEU A 169 -2.03 15.01 0.21
C LEU A 169 -0.52 15.25 0.09
N LEU A 170 -0.09 15.93 -0.99
CA LEU A 170 1.30 16.21 -1.33
C LEU A 170 1.74 17.63 -0.95
N GLN A 171 0.82 18.43 -0.45
CA GLN A 171 1.08 19.84 -0.11
C GLN A 171 2.24 19.94 0.86
N ASP A 172 3.15 20.87 0.58
CA ASP A 172 4.32 21.15 1.41
C ASP A 172 5.35 20.01 1.55
N ILE A 173 5.30 18.99 0.68
CA ILE A 173 6.25 17.87 0.69
C ILE A 173 7.70 18.33 0.47
N GLU A 174 7.90 19.44 -0.24
CA GLU A 174 9.21 20.05 -0.51
C GLU A 174 9.78 20.81 0.71
N LYS A 175 8.99 20.98 1.78
CA LYS A 175 9.35 21.79 2.95
C LYS A 175 9.86 20.96 4.12
N ASP A 176 10.37 19.77 3.88
CA ASP A 176 10.90 18.85 4.92
C ASP A 176 9.86 18.51 6.01
N THR A 177 8.59 18.39 5.60
CA THR A 177 7.47 18.12 6.50
C THR A 177 7.34 16.66 6.88
N VAL A 178 7.94 15.75 6.11
CA VAL A 178 7.86 14.30 6.30
C VAL A 178 9.20 13.63 6.09
N PRO A 179 9.47 12.48 6.74
CA PRO A 179 10.72 11.76 6.57
C PRO A 179 10.80 11.08 5.20
N PHE A 180 12.00 11.07 4.62
CA PHE A 180 12.34 10.39 3.39
C PHE A 180 13.28 9.22 3.67
N ALA A 181 13.12 8.13 2.92
CA ALA A 181 14.01 6.97 2.90
C ALA A 181 14.58 6.76 1.50
N TRP A 182 15.67 6.01 1.41
CA TRP A 182 16.17 5.57 0.12
C TRP A 182 15.21 4.56 -0.51
N ASN A 183 15.07 4.61 -1.82
CA ASN A 183 14.33 3.63 -2.60
C ASN A 183 15.03 2.25 -2.59
N PHE A 184 14.49 1.28 -3.32
CA PHE A 184 14.94 -0.12 -3.32
C PHE A 184 16.38 -0.34 -3.84
N ASP A 185 16.96 0.59 -4.61
CA ASP A 185 18.30 0.51 -5.19
C ASP A 185 19.24 1.64 -4.73
N ASP A 186 18.85 2.40 -3.72
CA ASP A 186 19.60 3.51 -3.13
C ASP A 186 19.96 4.64 -4.12
N THR A 187 19.21 4.79 -5.21
CA THR A 187 19.46 5.83 -6.23
C THR A 187 18.68 7.11 -5.97
N GLU A 188 17.49 7.01 -5.39
CA GLU A 188 16.60 8.13 -5.13
C GLU A 188 15.97 8.03 -3.74
N LYS A 189 15.46 9.16 -3.24
CA LYS A 189 14.69 9.18 -1.99
C LYS A 189 13.20 9.22 -2.27
N GLU A 190 12.43 8.49 -1.48
CA GLU A 190 10.98 8.49 -1.47
C GLU A 190 10.41 8.85 -0.10
N PRO A 191 9.25 9.51 0.00
CA PRO A 191 8.64 9.81 1.28
C PRO A 191 8.09 8.54 1.93
N THR A 192 8.32 8.36 3.21
CA THR A 192 7.76 7.24 3.97
C THR A 192 6.28 7.44 4.30
N VAL A 193 5.82 8.68 4.26
CA VAL A 193 4.43 9.11 4.46
C VAL A 193 4.22 10.45 3.73
N LEU A 194 3.01 10.75 3.27
CA LEU A 194 2.68 12.06 2.71
C LEU A 194 2.25 13.05 3.80
N PRO A 195 2.42 14.37 3.58
CA PRO A 195 1.99 15.40 4.53
C PRO A 195 0.51 15.36 4.87
N ALA A 196 -0.35 15.00 3.90
CA ALA A 196 -1.77 14.75 4.03
C ALA A 196 -2.55 15.85 4.78
N ALA A 197 -2.89 16.94 4.07
CA ALA A 197 -3.63 18.05 4.64
C ALA A 197 -5.08 17.70 5.05
N PHE A 198 -5.57 16.53 4.69
CA PHE A 198 -6.87 16.01 5.14
C PHE A 198 -6.75 14.52 5.51
N PRO A 199 -7.61 13.98 6.40
CA PRO A 199 -7.51 12.59 6.87
C PRO A 199 -8.05 11.60 5.84
N ASN A 200 -7.25 11.33 4.80
CA ASN A 200 -7.60 10.45 3.68
C ASN A 200 -8.02 9.03 4.11
N LEU A 201 -7.46 8.52 5.22
CA LEU A 201 -7.86 7.20 5.74
C LEU A 201 -9.36 7.14 6.05
N LEU A 202 -9.94 8.19 6.60
CA LEU A 202 -11.37 8.25 6.90
C LEU A 202 -12.19 8.59 5.65
N VAL A 203 -11.69 9.49 4.82
CA VAL A 203 -12.42 9.96 3.64
C VAL A 203 -12.58 8.83 2.61
N ASN A 204 -11.49 8.18 2.21
CA ASN A 204 -11.53 7.11 1.22
C ASN A 204 -11.68 5.70 1.82
N GLY A 205 -11.49 5.58 3.15
CA GLY A 205 -11.42 4.27 3.76
C GLY A 205 -10.20 3.46 3.32
N ALA A 206 -10.12 2.22 3.76
CA ALA A 206 -9.11 1.28 3.31
C ALA A 206 -9.52 -0.16 3.59
N THR A 207 -9.28 -1.03 2.63
CA THR A 207 -9.46 -2.48 2.77
C THR A 207 -8.14 -3.19 2.55
N GLY A 208 -7.77 -4.12 3.42
CA GLY A 208 -6.53 -4.87 3.27
C GLY A 208 -6.52 -6.15 4.08
N ILE A 209 -5.97 -7.21 3.50
CA ILE A 209 -5.80 -8.52 4.16
C ILE A 209 -4.31 -8.84 4.16
N SER A 210 -3.78 -9.07 5.36
CA SER A 210 -2.38 -9.46 5.56
C SER A 210 -2.27 -10.72 6.44
N ALA A 211 -1.07 -11.13 6.78
CA ALA A 211 -0.84 -12.27 7.66
C ALA A 211 -1.20 -11.91 9.11
N GLY A 212 -2.33 -12.43 9.60
CA GLY A 212 -2.80 -12.22 10.97
C GLY A 212 -3.51 -10.89 11.25
N TYR A 213 -3.53 -9.96 10.28
CA TYR A 213 -4.19 -8.66 10.37
C TYR A 213 -5.05 -8.38 9.14
N ALA A 214 -6.19 -7.76 9.36
CA ALA A 214 -7.05 -7.26 8.31
C ALA A 214 -7.56 -5.87 8.70
N THR A 215 -7.82 -5.04 7.68
CA THR A 215 -8.49 -3.74 7.85
C THR A 215 -9.62 -3.61 6.84
N ASP A 216 -10.72 -3.01 7.27
CA ASP A 216 -11.88 -2.74 6.43
C ASP A 216 -12.55 -1.46 6.97
N ILE A 217 -11.95 -0.32 6.63
CA ILE A 217 -12.39 1.00 7.06
C ILE A 217 -13.28 1.56 5.95
N PRO A 218 -14.56 1.85 6.23
CA PRO A 218 -15.47 2.42 5.25
C PRO A 218 -15.11 3.88 4.94
N PRO A 219 -15.48 4.41 3.76
CA PRO A 219 -15.32 5.81 3.41
C PRO A 219 -16.32 6.70 4.15
N HIS A 220 -15.99 8.00 4.29
CA HIS A 220 -16.79 9.01 4.96
C HIS A 220 -16.86 10.30 4.15
N ASN A 221 -17.85 11.12 4.45
CA ASN A 221 -18.02 12.43 3.82
C ASN A 221 -16.88 13.38 4.21
N LEU A 222 -16.24 14.01 3.22
CA LEU A 222 -15.08 14.90 3.43
C LEU A 222 -15.43 16.07 4.35
N ALA A 223 -16.55 16.75 4.13
CA ALA A 223 -16.95 17.90 4.93
C ALA A 223 -17.21 17.50 6.40
N GLU A 224 -17.95 16.41 6.63
CA GLU A 224 -18.21 15.87 7.96
C GLU A 224 -16.94 15.49 8.70
N VAL A 225 -15.97 14.87 8.00
CA VAL A 225 -14.65 14.52 8.56
C VAL A 225 -13.89 15.79 8.96
N ILE A 226 -13.87 16.83 8.10
CA ILE A 226 -13.21 18.09 8.39
C ILE A 226 -13.83 18.79 9.59
N ASP A 227 -15.17 18.86 9.67
CA ASP A 227 -15.88 19.45 10.80
C ASP A 227 -15.55 18.74 12.12
N ALA A 228 -15.47 17.40 12.09
CA ALA A 228 -15.04 16.61 13.26
C ALA A 228 -13.58 16.89 13.64
N VAL A 229 -12.66 17.07 12.66
CA VAL A 229 -11.26 17.43 12.91
C VAL A 229 -11.15 18.84 13.51
N VAL A 230 -11.84 19.82 12.94
CA VAL A 230 -11.85 21.20 13.47
C VAL A 230 -12.35 21.19 14.92
N TYR A 231 -13.44 20.50 15.20
CA TYR A 231 -13.90 20.36 16.58
C TYR A 231 -12.87 19.70 17.50
N MET A 232 -12.17 18.66 17.02
CA MET A 232 -11.14 17.98 17.80
C MET A 232 -9.91 18.83 18.11
N ILE A 233 -9.53 19.77 17.24
CA ILE A 233 -8.43 20.70 17.49
C ILE A 233 -8.69 21.50 18.75
N ASP A 234 -9.89 22.02 18.91
CA ASP A 234 -10.30 22.82 20.08
C ASP A 234 -10.64 21.93 21.29
N HIS A 235 -11.01 20.67 21.06
CA HIS A 235 -11.46 19.73 22.08
C HIS A 235 -10.70 18.40 22.00
N PRO A 236 -9.39 18.32 22.32
CA PRO A 236 -8.56 17.10 22.13
C PRO A 236 -9.02 15.88 22.92
N LYS A 237 -9.89 16.06 23.90
CA LYS A 237 -10.45 15.00 24.75
C LYS A 237 -11.89 14.64 24.37
N ALA A 238 -12.36 15.07 23.22
CA ALA A 238 -13.70 14.76 22.74
C ALA A 238 -13.94 13.26 22.69
N LYS A 239 -15.12 12.84 23.15
CA LYS A 239 -15.54 11.43 23.08
C LYS A 239 -16.18 11.14 21.73
N VAL A 240 -16.21 9.85 21.36
CA VAL A 240 -16.83 9.38 20.11
C VAL A 240 -18.26 9.87 19.93
N ASP A 241 -19.08 9.86 20.98
CA ASP A 241 -20.46 10.38 20.92
C ASP A 241 -20.54 11.81 20.41
N LYS A 242 -19.61 12.67 20.85
CA LYS A 242 -19.59 14.05 20.43
C LYS A 242 -19.09 14.21 18.99
N LEU A 243 -18.11 13.41 18.58
CA LEU A 243 -17.63 13.40 17.21
C LEU A 243 -18.67 12.88 16.23
N MET A 244 -19.53 11.96 16.65
CA MET A 244 -20.65 11.45 15.85
C MET A 244 -21.79 12.45 15.62
N GLU A 245 -21.76 13.61 16.27
CA GLU A 245 -22.68 14.72 15.92
C GLU A 245 -22.24 15.37 14.58
N PHE A 246 -20.95 15.36 14.26
CA PHE A 246 -20.37 15.88 13.02
C PHE A 246 -20.21 14.77 11.96
N LEU A 247 -19.79 13.59 12.39
CA LEU A 247 -19.52 12.41 11.56
C LEU A 247 -20.45 11.26 11.96
N PRO A 248 -21.70 11.25 11.49
CA PRO A 248 -22.71 10.31 11.95
C PRO A 248 -22.48 8.86 11.51
N GLY A 249 -21.75 8.64 10.42
CA GLY A 249 -21.48 7.32 9.89
C GLY A 249 -20.77 7.32 8.53
N PRO A 250 -20.56 6.12 7.96
CA PRO A 250 -19.98 5.97 6.63
C PRO A 250 -20.81 6.61 5.52
N ASP A 251 -20.11 7.13 4.50
CA ASP A 251 -20.68 7.70 3.29
C ASP A 251 -20.06 7.02 2.05
N PHE A 252 -20.81 6.10 1.45
CA PHE A 252 -20.34 5.30 0.34
C PHE A 252 -20.48 6.04 -1.00
N PRO A 253 -19.49 5.93 -1.92
CA PRO A 253 -19.49 6.66 -3.20
C PRO A 253 -20.74 6.39 -4.06
N THR A 254 -21.25 5.16 -4.05
CA THR A 254 -22.45 4.76 -4.83
C THR A 254 -23.77 5.09 -4.13
N GLY A 255 -23.70 5.76 -2.97
CA GLY A 255 -24.87 6.00 -2.13
C GLY A 255 -25.37 4.74 -1.46
N ALA A 256 -26.20 4.88 -0.47
CA ALA A 256 -26.95 3.80 0.18
C ALA A 256 -27.67 4.34 1.42
N ILE A 257 -28.51 3.53 2.03
CA ILE A 257 -29.08 3.80 3.36
C ILE A 257 -28.28 2.96 4.36
N VAL A 258 -27.52 3.62 5.24
CA VAL A 258 -26.79 2.98 6.32
C VAL A 258 -27.69 2.87 7.55
N GLN A 259 -27.75 1.66 8.15
CA GLN A 259 -28.63 1.37 9.29
C GLN A 259 -27.81 0.89 10.50
N GLY A 260 -28.32 1.17 11.70
CA GLY A 260 -27.72 0.67 12.94
C GLY A 260 -26.71 1.63 13.57
N ARG A 261 -27.17 2.79 14.07
CA ARG A 261 -26.33 3.80 14.72
C ARG A 261 -25.50 3.23 15.88
N ASP A 262 -26.07 2.32 16.67
CA ASP A 262 -25.37 1.73 17.82
C ASP A 262 -24.19 0.84 17.39
N GLU A 263 -24.36 0.07 16.31
CA GLU A 263 -23.27 -0.74 15.75
C GLU A 263 -22.18 0.12 15.10
N ILE A 264 -22.53 1.26 14.46
CA ILE A 264 -21.56 2.24 13.94
C ILE A 264 -20.78 2.84 15.10
N LYS A 265 -21.44 3.26 16.18
CA LYS A 265 -20.81 3.78 17.39
C LYS A 265 -19.84 2.76 17.98
N LYS A 266 -20.27 1.52 18.14
CA LYS A 266 -19.42 0.42 18.60
C LYS A 266 -18.20 0.20 17.70
N ALA A 267 -18.37 0.30 16.37
CA ALA A 267 -17.27 0.19 15.44
C ALA A 267 -16.24 1.32 15.65
N TYR A 268 -16.70 2.56 15.87
CA TYR A 268 -15.82 3.70 16.11
C TYR A 268 -15.10 3.61 17.48
N GLU A 269 -15.77 3.09 18.51
CA GLU A 269 -15.19 2.94 19.85
C GLU A 269 -14.19 1.78 19.95
N THR A 270 -14.50 0.66 19.29
CA THR A 270 -13.77 -0.60 19.47
C THR A 270 -12.92 -1.02 18.27
N GLY A 271 -13.10 -0.37 17.13
CA GLY A 271 -12.52 -0.80 15.85
C GLY A 271 -13.16 -2.07 15.29
N LYS A 272 -14.29 -2.55 15.87
CA LYS A 272 -15.00 -3.75 15.44
C LYS A 272 -16.52 -3.52 15.48
N GLY A 273 -17.17 -3.64 14.33
CA GLY A 273 -18.59 -3.50 14.20
C GLY A 273 -19.10 -4.02 12.86
N ARG A 274 -20.40 -4.03 12.68
CA ARG A 274 -21.07 -4.42 11.44
C ARG A 274 -21.94 -3.27 10.97
N VAL A 275 -21.66 -2.80 9.78
CA VAL A 275 -22.49 -1.78 9.10
C VAL A 275 -23.47 -2.49 8.16
N VAL A 276 -24.76 -2.22 8.30
CA VAL A 276 -25.80 -2.73 7.43
C VAL A 276 -26.15 -1.66 6.40
N VAL A 277 -26.05 -2.04 5.14
CA VAL A 277 -26.27 -1.14 3.99
C VAL A 277 -27.45 -1.67 3.18
N ARG A 278 -28.36 -0.77 2.78
CA ARG A 278 -29.48 -1.09 1.90
C ARG A 278 -29.45 -0.19 0.67
N SER A 279 -29.76 -0.76 -0.48
CA SER A 279 -29.97 0.03 -1.68
C SER A 279 -31.21 0.91 -1.54
N ARG A 280 -31.17 2.07 -2.19
CA ARG A 280 -32.34 2.93 -2.38
C ARG A 280 -32.94 2.53 -3.73
N THR A 281 -34.11 1.91 -3.69
CA THR A 281 -34.91 1.54 -4.89
C THR A 281 -35.87 2.67 -5.25
#